data_6dc0b8d9618cd72dc9cb1db2207d2723
#
_entry.id   6dc0b8d9618cd72dc9cb1db2207d2723
#
_cell.length_a   1.000
_cell.length_b   1.000
_cell.length_c   1.000
_cell.angle_alpha   90.00
_cell.angle_beta   90.00
_cell.angle_gamma   90.00
#
_symmetry.space_group_name_H-M   'P 1'
#
loop_
_entity.id
_entity.type
_entity.pdbx_description
1 polymer ?
#
loop_
_entity_poly.entity_id
_entity_poly.type
_entity_poly.pdbx_seq_one_letter_code
_entity_poly.pdbx_strand_id
1 'polypeptide(L)'
;MINIKNKLIRKEIVSELESNYDYLKDCVRYKEVIENDLENEIKTCEDKEDKELINDLKLDLVRVENTIDDLKLEIQACLELLLKY
;
A
#
# COMPACT_ATOMS: atom_id res chain seq x y z
N MET A 1 28.63 21.07 -13.90
CA MET A 1 28.23 20.22 -15.06
C MET A 1 27.38 19.06 -14.54
N ILE A 2 26.18 18.88 -15.11
CA ILE A 2 25.31 17.78 -14.73
C ILE A 2 25.87 16.47 -15.26
N ASN A 3 26.11 15.51 -14.39
CA ASN A 3 26.56 14.18 -14.77
C ASN A 3 25.37 13.39 -15.38
N ILE A 4 25.51 12.98 -16.64
CA ILE A 4 24.47 12.21 -17.34
C ILE A 4 24.08 10.94 -16.59
N LYS A 5 25.05 10.25 -16.01
CA LYS A 5 24.82 9.04 -15.21
C LYS A 5 23.92 9.33 -14.02
N ASN A 6 24.15 10.40 -13.28
CA ASN A 6 23.32 10.80 -12.15
C ASN A 6 21.91 11.17 -12.61
N LYS A 7 21.78 11.82 -13.76
CA LYS A 7 20.48 12.18 -14.33
C LYS A 7 19.65 10.95 -14.67
N LEU A 8 20.27 9.91 -15.23
CA LEU A 8 19.61 8.66 -15.56
C LEU A 8 19.18 7.90 -14.29
N ILE A 9 20.06 7.86 -13.30
CA ILE A 9 19.75 7.24 -11.99
C ILE A 9 18.56 7.94 -11.35
N ARG A 10 18.58 9.28 -11.35
CA ARG A 10 17.47 10.09 -10.82
C ARG A 10 16.14 9.76 -11.51
N LYS A 11 16.16 9.64 -12.81
CA LYS A 11 14.98 9.32 -13.62
C LYS A 11 14.42 7.96 -13.25
N GLU A 12 15.26 6.96 -13.04
CA GLU A 12 14.84 5.62 -12.60
C GLU A 12 14.21 5.66 -11.20
N ILE A 13 14.80 6.41 -10.27
CA ILE A 13 14.28 6.58 -8.92
C ILE A 13 12.90 7.23 -8.95
N VAL A 14 12.71 8.26 -9.74
CA VAL A 14 11.43 8.96 -9.89
C VAL A 14 10.37 8.01 -10.46
N SER A 15 10.73 7.21 -11.46
CA SER A 15 9.82 6.22 -12.06
C SER A 15 9.36 5.19 -11.03
N GLU A 16 10.29 4.68 -10.22
CA GLU A 16 9.98 3.73 -9.14
C GLU A 16 9.10 4.39 -8.07
N LEU A 17 9.40 5.63 -7.73
CA LEU A 17 8.61 6.40 -6.76
C LEU A 17 7.16 6.57 -7.23
N GLU A 18 6.95 6.92 -8.50
CA GLU A 18 5.62 7.06 -9.09
C GLU A 18 4.84 5.75 -9.06
N SER A 19 5.50 4.63 -9.39
CA SER A 19 4.90 3.30 -9.34
C SER A 19 4.49 2.92 -7.93
N ASN A 20 5.33 3.22 -6.94
CA ASN A 20 5.04 2.96 -5.54
C ASN A 20 3.86 3.80 -5.04
N TYR A 21 3.77 5.06 -5.45
CA TYR A 21 2.63 5.91 -5.11
C TYR A 21 1.32 5.40 -5.69
N ASP A 22 1.33 4.97 -6.96
CA ASP A 22 0.13 4.43 -7.60
C ASP A 22 -0.33 3.15 -6.91
N TYR A 23 0.61 2.27 -6.58
CA TYR A 23 0.30 1.04 -5.85
C TYR A 23 -0.23 1.34 -4.44
N LEU A 24 0.35 2.33 -3.77
CA LEU A 24 -0.12 2.77 -2.46
C LEU A 24 -1.57 3.26 -2.51
N LYS A 25 -1.93 4.05 -3.52
CA LYS A 25 -3.31 4.52 -3.71
C LYS A 25 -4.28 3.35 -3.87
N ASP A 26 -3.90 2.35 -4.65
CA ASP A 26 -4.71 1.15 -4.86
C ASP A 26 -4.89 0.37 -3.56
N CYS A 27 -3.83 0.22 -2.78
CA CYS A 27 -3.88 -0.45 -1.48
C CYS A 27 -4.78 0.30 -0.49
N VAL A 28 -4.73 1.62 -0.47
CA VAL A 28 -5.59 2.44 0.41
C VAL A 28 -7.06 2.26 0.03
N ARG A 29 -7.39 2.25 -1.27
CA ARG A 29 -8.76 1.99 -1.73
C ARG A 29 -9.22 0.59 -1.36
N TYR A 30 -8.36 -0.39 -1.54
CA TYR A 30 -8.67 -1.77 -1.17
C TYR A 30 -8.92 -1.91 0.33
N LYS A 31 -8.12 -1.24 1.14
CA LYS A 31 -8.31 -1.19 2.59
C LYS A 31 -9.70 -0.64 2.95
N GLU A 32 -10.12 0.45 2.32
CA GLU A 32 -11.44 1.05 2.54
C GLU A 32 -12.57 0.08 2.20
N VAL A 33 -12.44 -0.66 1.10
CA VAL A 33 -13.43 -1.67 0.70
C VAL A 33 -13.51 -2.77 1.76
N ILE A 34 -12.37 -3.27 2.22
CA ILE A 34 -12.34 -4.31 3.27
C ILE A 34 -12.98 -3.79 4.57
N GLU A 35 -12.66 -2.57 4.98
CA GLU A 35 -13.23 -1.96 6.19
C GLU A 35 -14.75 -1.85 6.11
N ASN A 36 -15.28 -1.43 4.95
CA ASN A 36 -16.72 -1.32 4.72
C ASN A 36 -17.38 -2.69 4.74
N ASP A 37 -16.81 -3.68 4.08
CA ASP A 37 -17.32 -5.04 4.06
C ASP A 37 -17.32 -5.64 5.47
N LEU A 38 -16.24 -5.42 6.21
CA LEU A 38 -16.11 -5.90 7.58
C LEU A 38 -17.17 -5.26 8.48
N GLU A 39 -17.38 -3.96 8.38
CA GLU A 39 -18.40 -3.25 9.14
C GLU A 39 -19.80 -3.82 8.86
N ASN A 40 -20.12 -4.04 7.58
CA ASN A 40 -21.41 -4.59 7.18
C ASN A 40 -21.60 -6.03 7.70
N GLU A 41 -20.57 -6.87 7.62
CA GLU A 41 -20.65 -8.24 8.10
C GLU A 41 -20.79 -8.31 9.62
N ILE A 42 -20.13 -7.42 10.36
CA ILE A 42 -20.29 -7.34 11.82
C ILE A 42 -21.74 -6.98 12.19
N LYS A 43 -22.34 -6.05 11.46
CA LYS A 43 -23.73 -5.61 11.69
C LYS A 43 -24.75 -6.70 11.39
N THR A 44 -24.47 -7.58 10.43
CA THR A 44 -25.42 -8.58 9.93
C THR A 44 -25.03 -10.01 10.35
N CYS A 45 -24.03 -10.17 11.18
CA CYS A 45 -23.53 -11.49 11.59
C CYS A 45 -24.57 -12.24 12.41
N GLU A 46 -25.05 -13.36 11.89
CA GLU A 46 -26.05 -14.21 12.54
C GLU A 46 -25.59 -15.65 12.79
N ASP A 47 -24.64 -16.16 11.98
CA ASP A 47 -24.22 -17.56 12.05
C ASP A 47 -22.69 -17.74 12.03
N LYS A 48 -22.25 -19.00 12.01
CA LYS A 48 -20.84 -19.38 12.05
C LYS A 48 -20.10 -19.02 10.75
N GLU A 49 -20.77 -19.12 9.59
CA GLU A 49 -20.18 -18.79 8.29
C GLU A 49 -19.85 -17.30 8.23
N ASP A 50 -20.73 -16.45 8.77
CA ASP A 50 -20.50 -15.01 8.86
C ASP A 50 -19.29 -14.70 9.73
N LYS A 51 -19.08 -15.46 10.80
CA LYS A 51 -17.91 -15.29 11.68
C LYS A 51 -16.61 -15.67 10.98
N GLU A 52 -16.63 -16.71 10.16
CA GLU A 52 -15.46 -17.10 9.34
C GLU A 52 -15.12 -16.02 8.32
N LEU A 53 -16.13 -15.46 7.67
CA LEU A 53 -15.93 -14.35 6.72
C LEU A 53 -15.37 -13.13 7.43
N ILE A 54 -15.86 -12.78 8.62
CA ILE A 54 -15.33 -11.69 9.43
C ILE A 54 -13.85 -11.92 9.74
N ASN A 55 -13.47 -13.13 10.12
CA ASN A 55 -12.07 -13.46 10.40
C ASN A 55 -11.19 -13.34 9.16
N ASP A 56 -11.68 -13.78 8.00
CA ASP A 56 -10.96 -13.66 6.72
C ASP A 56 -10.77 -12.19 6.35
N LEU A 57 -11.79 -11.37 6.51
CA LEU A 57 -11.70 -9.93 6.24
C LEU A 57 -10.71 -9.23 7.17
N LYS A 58 -10.69 -9.60 8.45
CA LYS A 58 -9.69 -9.07 9.41
C LYS A 58 -8.28 -9.44 9.01
N LEU A 59 -8.07 -10.67 8.53
CA LEU A 59 -6.76 -11.12 8.07
C LEU A 59 -6.32 -10.36 6.82
N ASP A 60 -7.23 -10.16 5.86
CA ASP A 60 -6.95 -9.37 4.66
C ASP A 60 -6.63 -7.92 5.01
N LEU A 61 -7.31 -7.36 6.00
CA LEU A 61 -7.03 -6.00 6.48
C LEU A 61 -5.61 -5.89 7.02
N VAL A 62 -5.17 -6.84 7.84
CA VAL A 62 -3.80 -6.88 8.37
C VAL A 62 -2.78 -6.95 7.22
N ARG A 63 -3.04 -7.79 6.22
CA ARG A 63 -2.15 -7.96 5.06
C ARG A 63 -2.02 -6.66 4.26
N VAL A 64 -3.14 -6.00 3.99
CA VAL A 64 -3.09 -4.75 3.21
C VAL A 64 -2.43 -3.62 4.01
N GLU A 65 -2.66 -3.55 5.32
CA GLU A 65 -2.00 -2.57 6.19
C GLU A 65 -0.48 -2.77 6.20
N ASN A 66 -0.02 -4.01 6.26
CA ASN A 66 1.41 -4.33 6.19
C ASN A 66 2.00 -3.92 4.83
N THR A 67 1.29 -4.17 3.75
CA THR A 67 1.71 -3.75 2.40
C THR A 67 1.81 -2.22 2.32
N ILE A 68 0.85 -1.50 2.88
CA ILE A 68 0.85 -0.03 2.92
C ILE A 68 2.08 0.47 3.69
N ASP A 69 2.38 -0.12 4.83
CA ASP A 69 3.54 0.27 5.63
C ASP A 69 4.85 0.02 4.88
N ASP A 70 4.98 -1.12 4.21
CA ASP A 70 6.16 -1.45 3.40
C ASP A 70 6.33 -0.46 2.24
N LEU A 71 5.23 -0.10 1.57
CA LEU A 71 5.26 0.89 0.48
C LEU A 71 5.69 2.27 0.97
N LYS A 72 5.23 2.69 2.14
CA LYS A 72 5.66 3.96 2.74
C LYS A 72 7.16 3.98 3.00
N LEU A 73 7.73 2.86 3.47
CA LEU A 73 9.17 2.74 3.68
C LEU A 73 9.94 2.79 2.36
N GLU A 74 9.45 2.13 1.32
CA GLU A 74 10.08 2.17 -0.02
C GLU A 74 10.03 3.58 -0.61
N ILE A 75 8.91 4.28 -0.46
CA ILE A 75 8.76 5.67 -0.90
C ILE A 75 9.76 6.56 -0.19
N GLN A 76 9.89 6.40 1.12
CA GLN A 76 10.86 7.16 1.91
C GLN A 76 12.29 6.89 1.44
N ALA A 77 12.64 5.62 1.18
CA ALA A 77 13.95 5.25 0.67
C ALA A 77 14.23 5.90 -0.69
N CYS A 78 13.23 5.92 -1.59
CA CYS A 78 13.37 6.62 -2.89
C CYS A 78 13.61 8.11 -2.71
N LEU A 79 12.89 8.76 -1.80
CA LEU A 79 13.07 10.19 -1.52
C LEU A 79 14.47 10.48 -0.96
N GLU A 80 14.98 9.62 -0.09
CA GLU A 80 16.32 9.74 0.45
C GLU A 80 17.37 9.58 -0.65
N LEU A 81 17.19 8.63 -1.57
CA LEU A 81 18.09 8.45 -2.70
C LEU A 81 18.10 9.67 -3.62
N LEU A 82 16.94 10.31 -3.83
CA LEU A 82 16.87 11.53 -4.65
C LEU A 82 17.69 12.68 -4.07
N LEU A 83 17.89 12.70 -2.75
CA LEU A 83 18.74 13.72 -2.12
C LEU A 83 20.22 13.50 -2.43
N LYS A 84 20.62 12.26 -2.78
CA LYS A 84 22.02 11.94 -3.13
C LYS A 84 22.34 12.17 -4.60
N TYR A 85 21.37 12.13 -5.45
CA TYR A 85 21.52 12.25 -6.90
C TYR A 85 20.76 13.44 -7.44
#